data_275fbd1c440c93bd02d545cf4771bdd5
#
_entry.id   275fbd1c440c93bd02d545cf4771bdd5
#
_cell.length_a   1.000
_cell.length_b   1.000
_cell.length_c   1.000
_cell.angle_alpha   90.00
_cell.angle_beta   90.00
_cell.angle_gamma   90.00
#
_symmetry.space_group_name_H-M   'P 1'
#
loop_
_entity.id
_entity.type
_entity.pdbx_description
1 polymer ?
#
loop_
_entity_poly.entity_id
_entity_poly.type
_entity_poly.pdbx_seq_one_letter_code
_entity_poly.pdbx_strand_id
1 'polypeptide(L)'
;TVTNDLWNALSENSDKNIKTLMEKWTTTKGFPLLNLKESENKIKISQEKFSYDPNNKDNSQWLIPVKYSFYKNNTKTENEILISSKDEYIEESAIAIFNNASSGFYKTLYSDKMFKKISDTLEKDLTILSNEERLGLISDTYTLLKANKLSPEYYLILISKFEKETNPYIWKYICGSLRSIDSKLYNTNTYEKFYKYSHDIFNNISIDLNWNLDDSISETNQIMIATLIENGCYFGISSLNMK
;
A
#
# COMPACT_ATOMS: atom_id res chain seq x y z
N THR A 1 -27.55 8.69 -24.17
CA THR A 1 -26.21 8.08 -24.09
C THR A 1 -26.20 7.03 -23.00
N VAL A 2 -25.80 5.83 -23.33
CA VAL A 2 -25.62 4.73 -22.40
C VAL A 2 -24.12 4.48 -22.24
N THR A 3 -23.71 3.82 -21.15
CA THR A 3 -22.30 3.52 -20.84
C THR A 3 -21.57 2.88 -22.03
N ASN A 4 -22.24 2.06 -22.81
CA ASN A 4 -21.67 1.43 -24.00
C ASN A 4 -21.24 2.41 -25.10
N ASP A 5 -21.90 3.57 -25.23
CA ASP A 5 -21.50 4.58 -26.22
C ASP A 5 -20.12 5.14 -25.89
N LEU A 6 -19.84 5.36 -24.59
CA LEU A 6 -18.52 5.77 -24.13
C LEU A 6 -17.44 4.71 -24.43
N TRP A 7 -17.73 3.44 -24.13
CA TRP A 7 -16.76 2.37 -24.37
C TRP A 7 -16.48 2.14 -25.85
N ASN A 8 -17.49 2.28 -26.72
CA ASN A 8 -17.32 2.19 -28.15
C ASN A 8 -16.44 3.34 -28.66
N ALA A 9 -16.75 4.59 -28.29
CA ALA A 9 -15.96 5.75 -28.70
C ALA A 9 -14.50 5.67 -28.23
N LEU A 10 -14.24 5.15 -27.02
CA LEU A 10 -12.89 4.93 -26.54
C LEU A 10 -12.18 3.79 -27.29
N SER A 11 -12.90 2.73 -27.65
CA SER A 11 -12.33 1.61 -28.43
C SER A 11 -11.95 2.02 -29.84
N GLU A 12 -12.72 2.92 -30.49
CA GLU A 12 -12.43 3.46 -31.81
C GLU A 12 -11.12 4.28 -31.86
N ASN A 13 -10.71 4.83 -30.70
CA ASN A 13 -9.49 5.62 -30.55
C ASN A 13 -8.37 4.87 -29.79
N SER A 14 -8.43 3.54 -29.72
CA SER A 14 -7.49 2.69 -28.99
C SER A 14 -7.27 1.37 -29.72
N ASP A 15 -6.07 0.82 -29.63
CA ASP A 15 -5.74 -0.53 -30.11
C ASP A 15 -6.35 -1.63 -29.22
N LYS A 16 -7.04 -1.26 -28.12
CA LYS A 16 -7.63 -2.19 -27.14
C LYS A 16 -9.16 -2.16 -27.25
N ASN A 17 -9.80 -3.31 -27.11
CA ASN A 17 -11.26 -3.38 -26.96
C ASN A 17 -11.65 -2.93 -25.55
N ILE A 18 -11.83 -1.61 -25.39
CA ILE A 18 -12.14 -0.98 -24.10
C ILE A 18 -13.48 -1.48 -23.54
N LYS A 19 -14.47 -1.75 -24.42
CA LYS A 19 -15.76 -2.29 -23.99
C LYS A 19 -15.59 -3.61 -23.25
N THR A 20 -14.87 -4.56 -23.82
CA THR A 20 -14.61 -5.87 -23.19
C THR A 20 -13.85 -5.72 -21.88
N LEU A 21 -12.86 -4.82 -21.82
CA LEU A 21 -12.12 -4.53 -20.59
C LEU A 21 -13.03 -3.98 -19.49
N MET A 22 -13.92 -3.04 -19.82
CA MET A 22 -14.70 -2.28 -18.83
C MET A 22 -16.02 -2.95 -18.43
N GLU A 23 -16.48 -3.95 -19.18
CA GLU A 23 -17.78 -4.59 -18.94
C GLU A 23 -17.92 -5.09 -17.50
N LYS A 24 -16.95 -5.88 -17.02
CA LYS A 24 -16.97 -6.42 -15.64
C LYS A 24 -16.80 -5.34 -14.57
N TRP A 25 -16.04 -4.29 -14.85
CA TRP A 25 -15.83 -3.19 -13.90
C TRP A 25 -17.10 -2.37 -13.65
N THR A 26 -18.01 -2.32 -14.61
CA THR A 26 -19.27 -1.57 -14.51
C THR A 26 -20.47 -2.42 -14.14
N THR A 27 -20.42 -3.74 -14.35
CA THR A 27 -21.55 -4.65 -14.10
C THR A 27 -21.39 -5.52 -12.87
N THR A 28 -20.16 -5.64 -12.33
CA THR A 28 -19.87 -6.50 -11.18
C THR A 28 -19.52 -5.65 -9.96
N LYS A 29 -20.21 -5.86 -8.84
CA LYS A 29 -19.93 -5.17 -7.56
C LYS A 29 -18.59 -5.62 -6.98
N GLY A 30 -17.80 -4.68 -6.49
CA GLY A 30 -16.52 -4.93 -5.83
C GLY A 30 -15.33 -4.77 -6.77
N PHE A 31 -14.20 -5.30 -6.39
CA PHE A 31 -12.93 -5.18 -7.12
C PHE A 31 -12.02 -6.39 -6.80
N PRO A 32 -11.00 -6.66 -7.62
CA PRO A 32 -10.12 -7.79 -7.42
C PRO A 32 -9.06 -7.57 -6.34
N LEU A 33 -8.66 -8.67 -5.73
CA LEU A 33 -7.42 -8.87 -5.00
C LEU A 33 -6.50 -9.74 -5.84
N LEU A 34 -5.28 -9.31 -6.04
CA LEU A 34 -4.22 -10.09 -6.67
C LEU A 34 -3.36 -10.73 -5.58
N ASN A 35 -3.36 -12.06 -5.54
CA ASN A 35 -2.48 -12.86 -4.70
C ASN A 35 -1.20 -13.17 -5.49
N LEU A 36 -0.06 -12.75 -4.96
CA LEU A 36 1.25 -12.83 -5.60
C LEU A 36 2.13 -13.82 -4.86
N LYS A 37 2.60 -14.84 -5.56
CA LYS A 37 3.41 -15.91 -4.94
C LYS A 37 4.53 -16.34 -5.87
N GLU A 38 5.74 -16.44 -5.33
CA GLU A 38 6.85 -17.06 -6.07
C GLU A 38 6.59 -18.55 -6.28
N SER A 39 6.91 -19.01 -7.49
CA SER A 39 6.84 -20.41 -7.92
C SER A 39 8.01 -20.70 -8.84
N GLU A 40 9.03 -21.36 -8.32
CA GLU A 40 10.31 -21.59 -9.02
C GLU A 40 10.96 -20.24 -9.41
N ASN A 41 11.12 -19.98 -10.71
CA ASN A 41 11.66 -18.72 -11.25
C ASN A 41 10.55 -17.80 -11.78
N LYS A 42 9.30 -18.00 -11.34
CA LYS A 42 8.13 -17.25 -11.79
C LYS A 42 7.39 -16.64 -10.60
N ILE A 43 6.62 -15.62 -10.89
CA ILE A 43 5.62 -15.11 -9.98
C ILE A 43 4.25 -15.54 -10.50
N LYS A 44 3.55 -16.35 -9.71
CA LYS A 44 2.14 -16.67 -9.93
C LYS A 44 1.29 -15.48 -9.44
N ILE A 45 0.41 -15.01 -10.30
CA ILE A 45 -0.56 -13.96 -10.02
C ILE A 45 -1.94 -14.61 -10.07
N SER A 46 -2.63 -14.68 -8.93
CA SER A 46 -3.99 -15.23 -8.86
C SER A 46 -4.97 -14.13 -8.50
N GLN A 47 -6.11 -14.04 -9.19
CA GLN A 47 -7.14 -13.08 -8.84
C GLN A 47 -8.29 -13.72 -8.05
N GLU A 48 -8.80 -12.98 -7.08
CA GLU A 48 -10.07 -13.24 -6.40
C GLU A 48 -10.81 -11.93 -6.16
N LYS A 49 -12.11 -12.00 -5.87
CA LYS A 49 -12.85 -10.82 -5.43
C LYS A 49 -12.42 -10.43 -4.02
N PHE A 50 -12.02 -9.17 -3.84
CA PHE A 50 -11.74 -8.65 -2.51
C PHE A 50 -13.00 -8.61 -1.65
N SER A 51 -12.91 -9.07 -0.41
CA SER A 51 -14.00 -9.03 0.57
C SER A 51 -13.46 -8.90 1.99
N TYR A 52 -14.19 -8.16 2.83
CA TYR A 52 -14.01 -8.16 4.29
C TYR A 52 -14.69 -9.37 4.95
N ASP A 53 -15.63 -10.03 4.27
CA ASP A 53 -16.25 -11.25 4.74
C ASP A 53 -15.37 -12.46 4.37
N PRO A 54 -14.81 -13.20 5.36
CA PRO A 54 -13.97 -14.36 5.10
C PRO A 54 -14.76 -15.53 4.47
N ASN A 55 -16.09 -15.54 4.59
CA ASN A 55 -16.96 -16.58 4.03
C ASN A 55 -17.46 -16.24 2.62
N ASN A 56 -17.00 -15.14 2.04
CA ASN A 56 -17.39 -14.76 0.69
C ASN A 56 -16.94 -15.83 -0.32
N LYS A 57 -17.91 -16.38 -1.07
CA LYS A 57 -17.70 -17.41 -2.09
C LYS A 57 -17.86 -16.87 -3.52
N ASP A 58 -17.88 -15.54 -3.67
CA ASP A 58 -18.03 -14.90 -4.97
C ASP A 58 -16.74 -15.09 -5.79
N ASN A 59 -16.86 -15.80 -6.91
CA ASN A 59 -15.77 -16.12 -7.83
C ASN A 59 -15.71 -15.15 -9.03
N SER A 60 -16.23 -13.94 -8.88
CA SER A 60 -16.14 -12.93 -9.93
C SER A 60 -14.69 -12.67 -10.33
N GLN A 61 -14.48 -12.54 -11.64
CA GLN A 61 -13.18 -12.25 -12.24
C GLN A 61 -13.29 -11.03 -13.16
N TRP A 62 -12.19 -10.31 -13.27
CA TRP A 62 -12.04 -9.11 -14.11
C TRP A 62 -10.94 -9.31 -15.13
N LEU A 63 -11.00 -8.57 -16.22
CA LEU A 63 -9.84 -8.31 -17.05
C LEU A 63 -9.07 -7.16 -16.39
N ILE A 64 -7.85 -7.46 -15.90
CA ILE A 64 -7.10 -6.50 -15.08
C ILE A 64 -5.81 -6.12 -15.82
N PRO A 65 -5.69 -4.90 -16.35
CA PRO A 65 -4.41 -4.38 -16.81
C PRO A 65 -3.54 -4.11 -15.57
N VAL A 66 -2.51 -4.90 -15.40
CA VAL A 66 -1.61 -4.85 -14.24
C VAL A 66 -0.30 -4.23 -14.67
N LYS A 67 0.02 -3.06 -14.12
CA LYS A 67 1.35 -2.47 -14.21
C LYS A 67 2.19 -2.90 -13.03
N TYR A 68 3.41 -3.33 -13.31
CA TYR A 68 4.35 -3.75 -12.27
C TYR A 68 5.78 -3.38 -12.65
N SER A 69 6.63 -3.29 -11.65
CA SER A 69 8.06 -2.98 -11.85
C SER A 69 8.93 -4.03 -11.19
N PHE A 70 10.05 -4.33 -11.84
CA PHE A 70 11.17 -5.00 -11.22
C PHE A 70 12.24 -4.00 -10.82
N TYR A 71 12.79 -4.20 -9.62
CA TYR A 71 13.90 -3.42 -9.08
C TYR A 71 15.14 -4.30 -8.92
N LYS A 72 16.19 -4.02 -9.67
CA LYS A 72 17.45 -4.76 -9.65
C LYS A 72 18.63 -3.79 -9.79
N ASN A 73 19.58 -3.85 -8.87
CA ASN A 73 20.79 -3.00 -8.90
C ASN A 73 20.46 -1.51 -9.11
N ASN A 74 19.52 -0.98 -8.37
CA ASN A 74 19.01 0.39 -8.45
C ASN A 74 18.40 0.78 -9.82
N THR A 75 18.08 -0.21 -10.65
CA THR A 75 17.40 0.00 -11.92
C THR A 75 15.95 -0.45 -11.81
N LYS A 76 15.02 0.42 -12.19
CA LYS A 76 13.59 0.11 -12.32
C LYS A 76 13.28 -0.28 -13.75
N THR A 77 12.61 -1.41 -13.94
CA THR A 77 12.07 -1.84 -15.23
C THR A 77 10.56 -1.96 -15.12
N GLU A 78 9.83 -1.16 -15.88
CA GLU A 78 8.36 -1.17 -15.88
C GLU A 78 7.81 -2.14 -16.90
N ASN A 79 6.75 -2.83 -16.52
CA ASN A 79 6.09 -3.87 -17.31
C ASN A 79 4.57 -3.74 -17.18
N GLU A 80 3.85 -4.32 -18.12
CA GLU A 80 2.39 -4.43 -18.11
C GLU A 80 1.97 -5.84 -18.54
N ILE A 81 0.96 -6.39 -17.89
CA ILE A 81 0.30 -7.65 -18.28
C ILE A 81 -1.21 -7.49 -18.14
N LEU A 82 -1.97 -8.12 -19.03
CA LEU A 82 -3.42 -8.26 -18.88
C LEU A 82 -3.74 -9.58 -18.19
N ILE A 83 -4.24 -9.51 -16.96
CA ILE A 83 -4.75 -10.70 -16.26
C ILE A 83 -6.13 -11.01 -16.84
N SER A 84 -6.23 -12.11 -17.57
CA SER A 84 -7.44 -12.53 -18.28
C SER A 84 -8.03 -13.82 -17.74
N SER A 85 -7.28 -14.54 -16.91
CA SER A 85 -7.68 -15.81 -16.28
C SER A 85 -7.57 -15.72 -14.75
N LYS A 86 -7.94 -16.81 -14.08
CA LYS A 86 -7.82 -16.89 -12.63
C LYS A 86 -6.37 -16.84 -12.18
N ASP A 87 -5.48 -17.47 -12.93
CA ASP A 87 -4.05 -17.59 -12.64
C ASP A 87 -3.24 -17.18 -13.88
N GLU A 88 -2.24 -16.31 -13.69
CA GLU A 88 -1.25 -15.93 -14.69
C GLU A 88 0.16 -16.06 -14.11
N TYR A 89 1.16 -16.10 -14.97
CA TYR A 89 2.55 -16.27 -14.57
C TYR A 89 3.45 -15.29 -15.33
N ILE A 90 4.37 -14.66 -14.57
CA ILE A 90 5.44 -13.84 -15.15
C ILE A 90 6.79 -14.37 -14.68
N GLU A 91 7.85 -14.14 -15.46
CA GLU A 91 9.21 -14.49 -15.05
C GLU A 91 9.65 -13.60 -13.87
N GLU A 92 10.19 -14.22 -12.81
CA GLU A 92 10.77 -13.47 -11.69
C GLU A 92 12.19 -13.02 -12.07
N SER A 93 12.47 -11.72 -12.01
CA SER A 93 13.82 -11.22 -12.30
C SER A 93 14.47 -10.50 -11.12
N ALA A 94 13.68 -9.99 -10.17
CA ALA A 94 14.14 -9.15 -9.06
C ALA A 94 13.02 -8.91 -8.05
N ILE A 95 13.15 -7.84 -7.24
CA ILE A 95 12.06 -7.37 -6.37
C ILE A 95 10.94 -6.84 -7.27
N ALA A 96 9.75 -7.41 -7.12
CA ALA A 96 8.59 -7.03 -7.92
C ALA A 96 7.63 -6.18 -7.08
N ILE A 97 7.25 -5.02 -7.62
CA ILE A 97 6.20 -4.14 -7.07
C ILE A 97 5.08 -4.08 -8.08
N PHE A 98 3.88 -4.39 -7.63
CA PHE A 98 2.67 -4.41 -8.45
C PHE A 98 1.81 -3.18 -8.14
N ASN A 99 0.97 -2.81 -9.11
CA ASN A 99 0.12 -1.62 -9.06
C ASN A 99 0.93 -0.32 -9.04
N ASN A 100 1.85 -0.17 -10.00
CA ASN A 100 2.69 1.02 -10.15
C ASN A 100 1.86 2.30 -10.05
N ALA A 101 2.36 3.24 -9.25
CA ALA A 101 1.71 4.52 -8.96
C ALA A 101 0.24 4.37 -8.47
N SER A 102 -0.14 3.21 -7.93
CA SER A 102 -1.51 2.90 -7.51
C SER A 102 -2.56 3.16 -8.60
N SER A 103 -2.17 2.96 -9.86
CA SER A 103 -2.98 3.32 -11.04
C SER A 103 -4.15 2.36 -11.30
N GLY A 104 -4.11 1.15 -10.75
CA GLY A 104 -5.15 0.13 -10.92
C GLY A 104 -6.10 0.06 -9.73
N PHE A 105 -7.38 -0.21 -10.00
CA PHE A 105 -8.40 -0.36 -8.95
C PHE A 105 -8.46 -1.80 -8.44
N TYR A 106 -7.38 -2.26 -7.82
CA TYR A 106 -7.26 -3.58 -7.19
C TYR A 106 -6.31 -3.49 -5.99
N LYS A 107 -6.29 -4.53 -5.16
CA LYS A 107 -5.35 -4.69 -4.05
C LYS A 107 -4.35 -5.79 -4.35
N THR A 108 -3.18 -5.74 -3.71
CA THR A 108 -2.10 -6.70 -3.89
C THR A 108 -1.74 -7.36 -2.57
N LEU A 109 -1.74 -8.69 -2.55
CA LEU A 109 -1.29 -9.51 -1.43
C LEU A 109 -0.02 -10.25 -1.83
N TYR A 110 1.09 -9.85 -1.27
CA TYR A 110 2.39 -10.47 -1.49
C TYR A 110 2.57 -11.70 -0.60
N SER A 111 3.22 -12.74 -1.11
CA SER A 111 3.69 -13.85 -0.28
C SER A 111 4.70 -13.38 0.76
N ASP A 112 4.89 -14.15 1.83
CA ASP A 112 5.83 -13.84 2.92
C ASP A 112 7.23 -13.55 2.39
N LYS A 113 7.69 -14.34 1.44
CA LYS A 113 9.02 -14.20 0.83
C LYS A 113 9.14 -12.90 0.01
N MET A 114 8.11 -12.57 -0.80
CA MET A 114 8.07 -11.31 -1.54
C MET A 114 8.00 -10.12 -0.59
N PHE A 115 7.11 -10.19 0.40
CA PHE A 115 6.97 -9.13 1.41
C PHE A 115 8.28 -8.88 2.16
N LYS A 116 8.98 -9.97 2.57
CA LYS A 116 10.28 -9.85 3.21
C LYS A 116 11.31 -9.17 2.31
N LYS A 117 11.41 -9.56 1.04
CA LYS A 117 12.33 -8.92 0.09
C LYS A 117 12.05 -7.41 -0.04
N ILE A 118 10.76 -7.04 -0.13
CA ILE A 118 10.34 -5.63 -0.22
C ILE A 118 10.72 -4.89 1.06
N SER A 119 10.38 -5.43 2.23
CA SER A 119 10.66 -4.84 3.55
C SER A 119 12.17 -4.65 3.79
N ASP A 120 12.99 -5.68 3.49
CA ASP A 120 14.45 -5.61 3.62
C ASP A 120 15.06 -4.56 2.67
N THR A 121 14.42 -4.28 1.54
CA THR A 121 14.86 -3.25 0.60
C THR A 121 14.52 -1.86 1.09
N LEU A 122 13.30 -1.65 1.59
CA LEU A 122 12.87 -0.38 2.16
C LEU A 122 13.69 0.01 3.41
N GLU A 123 14.14 -0.97 4.19
CA GLU A 123 15.04 -0.73 5.33
C GLU A 123 16.37 -0.12 4.91
N LYS A 124 16.87 -0.50 3.73
CA LYS A 124 18.13 0.01 3.18
C LYS A 124 17.95 1.38 2.52
N ASP A 125 16.92 1.51 1.72
CA ASP A 125 16.63 2.72 0.97
C ASP A 125 15.15 2.82 0.63
N LEU A 126 14.43 3.73 1.29
CA LEU A 126 13.02 4.03 1.01
C LEU A 126 12.81 4.62 -0.39
N THR A 127 13.81 5.34 -0.88
CA THR A 127 13.69 6.12 -2.13
C THR A 127 13.72 5.26 -3.39
N ILE A 128 14.02 3.96 -3.23
CA ILE A 128 13.94 3.00 -4.34
C ILE A 128 12.51 2.89 -4.90
N LEU A 129 11.50 3.06 -4.04
CA LEU A 129 10.10 3.13 -4.44
C LEU A 129 9.62 4.58 -4.51
N SER A 130 8.76 4.88 -5.48
CA SER A 130 8.09 6.19 -5.56
C SER A 130 7.17 6.43 -4.36
N ASN A 131 6.78 7.70 -4.14
CA ASN A 131 5.83 8.05 -3.08
C ASN A 131 4.51 7.28 -3.21
N GLU A 132 4.01 7.14 -4.45
CA GLU A 132 2.77 6.45 -4.77
C GLU A 132 2.88 4.94 -4.51
N GLU A 133 4.01 4.33 -4.86
CA GLU A 133 4.27 2.91 -4.60
C GLU A 133 4.37 2.62 -3.10
N ARG A 134 5.05 3.49 -2.34
CA ARG A 134 5.13 3.38 -0.88
C ARG A 134 3.75 3.52 -0.23
N LEU A 135 2.99 4.56 -0.62
CA LEU A 135 1.63 4.77 -0.11
C LEU A 135 0.71 3.62 -0.48
N GLY A 136 0.78 3.12 -1.73
CA GLY A 136 0.02 1.97 -2.20
C GLY A 136 0.29 0.72 -1.38
N LEU A 137 1.58 0.42 -1.13
CA LEU A 137 2.01 -0.74 -0.34
C LEU A 137 1.47 -0.68 1.11
N ILE A 138 1.58 0.48 1.78
CA ILE A 138 1.04 0.68 3.13
C ILE A 138 -0.48 0.55 3.13
N SER A 139 -1.16 1.19 2.16
CA SER A 139 -2.62 1.16 2.03
C SER A 139 -3.15 -0.24 1.79
N ASP A 140 -2.50 -1.01 0.92
CA ASP A 140 -2.89 -2.39 0.63
C ASP A 140 -2.70 -3.27 1.86
N THR A 141 -1.52 -3.21 2.50
CA THR A 141 -1.20 -3.99 3.69
C THR A 141 -2.19 -3.70 4.83
N TYR A 142 -2.52 -2.41 5.08
CA TYR A 142 -3.51 -2.04 6.10
C TYR A 142 -4.93 -2.49 5.74
N THR A 143 -5.31 -2.43 4.47
CA THR A 143 -6.62 -2.91 4.00
C THR A 143 -6.75 -4.43 4.18
N LEU A 144 -5.69 -5.17 3.87
CA LEU A 144 -5.62 -6.62 4.04
C LEU A 144 -5.63 -7.04 5.52
N LEU A 145 -4.96 -6.27 6.38
CA LEU A 145 -5.07 -6.44 7.84
C LEU A 145 -6.53 -6.29 8.30
N LYS A 146 -7.22 -5.23 7.90
CA LYS A 146 -8.64 -5.02 8.25
C LYS A 146 -9.57 -6.11 7.71
N ALA A 147 -9.21 -6.73 6.59
CA ALA A 147 -9.94 -7.84 5.99
C ALA A 147 -9.56 -9.21 6.59
N ASN A 148 -8.71 -9.24 7.60
CA ASN A 148 -8.17 -10.46 8.21
C ASN A 148 -7.48 -11.39 7.20
N LYS A 149 -6.87 -10.81 6.15
CA LYS A 149 -6.10 -11.52 5.11
C LYS A 149 -4.60 -11.47 5.37
N LEU A 150 -4.15 -10.58 6.27
CA LEU A 150 -2.79 -10.49 6.77
C LEU A 150 -2.79 -10.37 8.30
N SER A 151 -1.77 -10.98 8.94
CA SER A 151 -1.49 -10.76 10.35
C SER A 151 -1.11 -9.29 10.61
N PRO A 152 -1.47 -8.70 11.78
CA PRO A 152 -1.04 -7.36 12.18
C PRO A 152 0.47 -7.13 12.10
N GLU A 153 1.26 -8.17 12.31
CA GLU A 153 2.72 -8.12 12.26
C GLU A 153 3.25 -7.59 10.93
N TYR A 154 2.64 -7.98 9.80
CA TYR A 154 3.05 -7.48 8.49
C TYR A 154 2.96 -5.96 8.39
N TYR A 155 1.86 -5.40 8.88
CA TYR A 155 1.65 -3.96 8.86
C TYR A 155 2.64 -3.24 9.77
N LEU A 156 2.84 -3.75 11.00
CA LEU A 156 3.77 -3.15 11.97
C LEU A 156 5.23 -3.24 11.48
N ILE A 157 5.65 -4.39 10.95
CA ILE A 157 6.98 -4.53 10.33
C ILE A 157 7.14 -3.55 9.18
N LEU A 158 6.14 -3.40 8.31
CA LEU A 158 6.23 -2.50 7.18
C LEU A 158 6.42 -1.05 7.62
N ILE A 159 5.56 -0.54 8.51
CA ILE A 159 5.63 0.88 8.92
C ILE A 159 6.89 1.20 9.73
N SER A 160 7.51 0.22 10.43
CA SER A 160 8.81 0.44 11.09
C SER A 160 9.95 0.75 10.11
N LYS A 161 9.77 0.48 8.80
CA LYS A 161 10.75 0.84 7.77
C LYS A 161 10.62 2.29 7.30
N PHE A 162 9.59 3.01 7.75
CA PHE A 162 9.26 4.37 7.31
C PHE A 162 9.74 5.47 8.27
N GLU A 163 10.61 5.17 9.23
CA GLU A 163 11.14 6.18 10.16
C GLU A 163 11.85 7.35 9.46
N LYS A 164 12.44 7.10 8.28
CA LYS A 164 13.09 8.12 7.45
C LYS A 164 12.19 8.69 6.33
N GLU A 165 10.89 8.43 6.38
CA GLU A 165 9.95 8.95 5.40
C GLU A 165 9.81 10.47 5.52
N THR A 166 9.82 11.15 4.38
CA THR A 166 9.70 12.61 4.30
C THR A 166 8.41 13.09 3.65
N ASN A 167 7.59 12.16 3.13
CA ASN A 167 6.34 12.52 2.49
C ASN A 167 5.20 12.66 3.53
N PRO A 168 4.59 13.86 3.66
CA PRO A 168 3.56 14.14 4.66
C PRO A 168 2.28 13.31 4.46
N TYR A 169 1.94 12.95 3.23
CA TYR A 169 0.74 12.15 2.94
C TYR A 169 0.91 10.70 3.39
N ILE A 170 2.11 10.15 3.26
CA ILE A 170 2.44 8.82 3.77
C ILE A 170 2.35 8.83 5.30
N TRP A 171 2.94 9.83 5.97
CA TRP A 171 2.81 9.98 7.42
C TRP A 171 1.37 10.17 7.87
N LYS A 172 0.61 10.99 7.19
CA LYS A 172 -0.83 11.18 7.50
C LYS A 172 -1.59 9.85 7.44
N TYR A 173 -1.28 9.00 6.45
CA TYR A 173 -1.89 7.68 6.34
C TYR A 173 -1.47 6.75 7.48
N ILE A 174 -0.16 6.67 7.80
CA ILE A 174 0.38 5.87 8.91
C ILE A 174 -0.25 6.31 10.23
N CYS A 175 -0.26 7.60 10.53
CA CYS A 175 -0.86 8.15 11.74
C CYS A 175 -2.34 7.79 11.88
N GLY A 176 -3.14 7.99 10.83
CA GLY A 176 -4.56 7.64 10.82
C GLY A 176 -4.81 6.14 11.04
N SER A 177 -3.96 5.29 10.48
CA SER A 177 -4.07 3.84 10.68
C SER A 177 -3.66 3.40 12.08
N LEU A 178 -2.58 3.97 12.65
CA LEU A 178 -2.18 3.70 14.04
C LEU A 178 -3.27 4.11 15.03
N ARG A 179 -3.88 5.29 14.87
CA ARG A 179 -5.03 5.72 15.70
C ARG A 179 -6.23 4.79 15.56
N SER A 180 -6.50 4.30 14.34
CA SER A 180 -7.59 3.35 14.11
C SER A 180 -7.33 1.99 14.76
N ILE A 181 -6.08 1.54 14.82
CA ILE A 181 -5.67 0.32 15.53
C ILE A 181 -5.76 0.56 17.04
N ASP A 182 -5.24 1.68 17.54
CA ASP A 182 -5.28 2.09 18.93
C ASP A 182 -6.70 2.01 19.50
N SER A 183 -7.66 2.64 18.81
CA SER A 183 -9.06 2.64 19.22
C SER A 183 -9.70 1.25 19.30
N LYS A 184 -9.21 0.28 18.53
CA LYS A 184 -9.70 -1.10 18.54
C LYS A 184 -9.03 -1.97 19.59
N LEU A 185 -7.80 -1.67 19.91
CA LEU A 185 -7.04 -2.41 20.92
C LEU A 185 -7.24 -1.87 22.35
N TYR A 186 -7.83 -0.69 22.48
CA TYR A 186 -8.11 -0.10 23.78
C TYR A 186 -8.84 -1.10 24.72
N ASN A 187 -8.36 -1.24 25.95
CA ASN A 187 -8.83 -2.22 26.94
C ASN A 187 -8.59 -3.71 26.56
N THR A 188 -7.73 -4.01 25.59
CA THR A 188 -7.29 -5.38 25.33
C THR A 188 -5.94 -5.68 26.00
N ASN A 189 -5.61 -6.97 26.17
CA ASN A 189 -4.33 -7.40 26.76
C ASN A 189 -3.09 -7.03 25.91
N THR A 190 -3.30 -6.64 24.64
CA THR A 190 -2.23 -6.26 23.72
C THR A 190 -2.03 -4.75 23.62
N TYR A 191 -2.92 -3.97 24.25
CA TYR A 191 -2.93 -2.50 24.14
C TYR A 191 -1.59 -1.86 24.54
N GLU A 192 -1.06 -2.20 25.71
CA GLU A 192 0.19 -1.63 26.22
C GLU A 192 1.38 -1.88 25.30
N LYS A 193 1.44 -3.07 24.68
CA LYS A 193 2.51 -3.41 23.73
C LYS A 193 2.39 -2.59 22.43
N PHE A 194 1.18 -2.41 21.94
CA PHE A 194 0.91 -1.62 20.75
C PHE A 194 1.17 -0.13 21.01
N TYR A 195 0.73 0.39 22.15
CA TYR A 195 0.97 1.78 22.54
C TYR A 195 2.47 2.07 22.65
N LYS A 196 3.22 1.20 23.32
CA LYS A 196 4.69 1.30 23.39
C LYS A 196 5.33 1.28 22.00
N TYR A 197 4.91 0.37 21.12
CA TYR A 197 5.41 0.30 19.76
C TYR A 197 5.17 1.62 18.99
N SER A 198 3.97 2.17 19.07
CA SER A 198 3.61 3.45 18.44
C SER A 198 4.41 4.61 19.04
N HIS A 199 4.55 4.66 20.36
CA HIS A 199 5.40 5.61 21.04
C HIS A 199 6.85 5.57 20.53
N ASP A 200 7.44 4.37 20.43
CA ASP A 200 8.84 4.20 20.01
C ASP A 200 9.05 4.71 18.57
N ILE A 201 8.11 4.47 17.64
CA ILE A 201 8.16 5.03 16.26
C ILE A 201 8.23 6.56 16.31
N PHE A 202 7.30 7.22 17.01
CA PHE A 202 7.29 8.68 17.07
C PHE A 202 8.47 9.26 17.83
N ASN A 203 8.96 8.57 18.84
CA ASN A 203 10.16 8.97 19.57
C ASN A 203 11.41 8.95 18.67
N ASN A 204 11.61 7.90 17.87
CA ASN A 204 12.72 7.80 16.94
C ASN A 204 12.71 8.94 15.92
N ILE A 205 11.54 9.21 15.32
CA ILE A 205 11.38 10.31 14.36
C ILE A 205 11.62 11.66 15.01
N SER A 206 11.20 11.85 16.27
CA SER A 206 11.32 13.11 16.99
C SER A 206 12.77 13.53 17.24
N ILE A 207 13.69 12.57 17.30
CA ILE A 207 15.12 12.81 17.50
C ILE A 207 15.75 13.44 16.23
N ASP A 208 15.31 13.01 15.05
CA ASP A 208 15.91 13.38 13.76
C ASP A 208 15.31 14.66 13.15
N LEU A 209 14.13 15.09 13.60
CA LEU A 209 13.46 16.26 13.05
C LEU A 209 13.85 17.53 13.80
N ASN A 210 14.36 18.50 13.02
CA ASN A 210 14.52 19.86 13.55
C ASN A 210 13.11 20.53 13.55
N TRP A 211 12.49 20.57 14.75
CA TRP A 211 11.12 21.05 14.97
C TRP A 211 10.99 22.58 14.87
N ASN A 212 11.97 23.31 14.37
CA ASN A 212 11.88 24.74 14.19
C ASN A 212 10.88 25.08 13.07
N LEU A 213 9.71 25.55 13.45
CA LEU A 213 8.74 26.14 12.54
C LEU A 213 9.16 27.61 12.30
N ASP A 214 9.98 27.84 11.31
CA ASP A 214 10.26 29.18 10.81
C ASP A 214 9.61 29.38 9.43
N ASP A 215 9.48 30.64 9.02
CA ASP A 215 8.82 31.01 7.76
C ASP A 215 9.57 30.50 6.50
N SER A 216 10.77 29.93 6.66
CA SER A 216 11.57 29.36 5.57
C SER A 216 11.17 27.93 5.22
N ILE A 217 10.37 27.27 6.06
CA ILE A 217 9.97 25.87 5.88
C ILE A 217 8.85 25.79 4.83
N SER A 218 9.02 24.89 3.84
CA SER A 218 8.00 24.64 2.82
C SER A 218 6.66 24.21 3.45
N GLU A 219 5.55 24.60 2.84
CA GLU A 219 4.19 24.22 3.28
C GLU A 219 4.07 22.70 3.48
N THR A 220 4.66 21.90 2.59
CA THR A 220 4.71 20.43 2.68
C THR A 220 5.38 19.96 3.97
N ASN A 221 6.50 20.56 4.35
CA ASN A 221 7.20 20.22 5.59
C ASN A 221 6.43 20.69 6.83
N GLN A 222 5.76 21.83 6.77
CA GLN A 222 4.89 22.30 7.86
C GLN A 222 3.75 21.30 8.12
N ILE A 223 3.11 20.77 7.07
CA ILE A 223 2.08 19.74 7.17
C ILE A 223 2.63 18.47 7.83
N MET A 224 3.84 18.05 7.42
CA MET A 224 4.49 16.87 8.00
C MET A 224 4.79 17.06 9.49
N ILE A 225 5.43 18.16 9.85
CA ILE A 225 5.77 18.50 11.24
C ILE A 225 4.51 18.54 12.10
N ALA A 226 3.46 19.25 11.66
CA ALA A 226 2.18 19.33 12.40
C ALA A 226 1.56 17.93 12.61
N THR A 227 1.55 17.09 11.55
CA THR A 227 1.04 15.73 11.64
C THR A 227 1.82 14.88 12.65
N LEU A 228 3.15 14.98 12.65
CA LEU A 228 4.02 14.21 13.53
C LEU A 228 3.93 14.70 14.98
N ILE A 229 3.87 16.01 15.22
CA ILE A 229 3.65 16.59 16.56
C ILE A 229 2.32 16.11 17.14
N GLU A 230 1.22 16.28 16.41
CA GLU A 230 -0.11 15.86 16.87
C GLU A 230 -0.16 14.39 17.28
N ASN A 231 0.42 13.52 16.48
CA ASN A 231 0.38 12.08 16.72
C ASN A 231 1.44 11.63 17.72
N GLY A 232 2.62 12.26 17.75
CA GLY A 232 3.63 12.04 18.77
C GLY A 232 3.11 12.41 20.17
N CYS A 233 2.44 13.56 20.33
CA CYS A 233 1.77 13.94 21.57
C CYS A 233 0.68 12.93 21.96
N TYR A 234 -0.11 12.47 21.00
CA TYR A 234 -1.14 11.45 21.23
C TYR A 234 -0.54 10.15 21.81
N PHE A 235 0.59 9.71 21.29
CA PHE A 235 1.31 8.54 21.76
C PHE A 235 2.36 8.83 22.85
N GLY A 236 2.24 9.97 23.55
CA GLY A 236 2.95 10.24 24.79
C GLY A 236 4.36 10.82 24.67
N ILE A 237 4.73 11.39 23.50
CA ILE A 237 6.03 12.06 23.35
C ILE A 237 5.98 13.44 24.00
N SER A 238 6.42 13.54 25.24
CA SER A 238 6.34 14.76 26.06
C SER A 238 7.27 15.88 25.58
N SER A 239 8.37 15.58 24.91
CA SER A 239 9.29 16.58 24.35
C SER A 239 8.64 17.45 23.24
N LEU A 240 7.53 17.00 22.66
CA LEU A 240 6.75 17.74 21.65
C LEU A 240 5.73 18.70 22.26
N ASN A 241 5.37 18.53 23.53
CA ASN A 241 4.42 19.40 24.24
C ASN A 241 5.03 20.74 24.69
N MET A 242 6.35 20.92 24.57
CA MET A 242 7.07 22.07 25.11
C MET A 242 7.54 23.09 24.07
N LYS A 243 7.05 22.98 22.83
CA LYS A 243 7.32 23.92 21.74
C LYS A 243 6.02 24.32 21.03
#